data_4c111fbc1dcd339d459be634a6f80be8
#
_entry.id   4c111fbc1dcd339d459be634a6f80be8
#
_cell.length_a   1.000
_cell.length_b   1.000
_cell.length_c   1.000
_cell.angle_alpha   90.00
_cell.angle_beta   90.00
_cell.angle_gamma   90.00
#
_symmetry.space_group_name_H-M   'P 1'
#
loop_
_entity.id
_entity.type
_entity.pdbx_description
1 polymer ?
#
loop_
_entity_poly.entity_id
_entity_poly.type
_entity_poly.pdbx_seq_one_letter_code
_entity_poly.pdbx_strand_id
1 'polypeptide(L)'
;EMQRSLVGSEMCIRDRDYVDRVLEANKDILEVYRVCVPFRVTTCTSMYQSYWRPWQEDLEDIWVRKMPKGCLTKETFPFYTPEMWDYEFQMHFAKWLHEKKDGVRACFLIGIRTQESFNRWRSIHLNRKYQMYHNYRWTSKIGNDIFNAYPIYDWKTTDIWTANGKFGFDYNHLYDLYYKAGVNIERQRVASPFLCEAQESLKLYRVIDPNTWGRMIGRVNGVNFTGIYGGTRAMGWQTVRLPEGYTWKGFMQFLLSTLPEETRRNYLKKLTVSIEFWRTKGGCLADETIQKLRDAGVSIEVINTTNYKTNKKPVRMDYLDDIDIAEFREIPTYKRMCICILKNDHACKYMGFALNKEEAYKRDKIMEQFKNMML
;
A
#
# COMPACT_ATOMS: atom_id res chain seq x y z
N GLU A 1 13.28 20.75 -16.23
CA GLU A 1 11.80 20.73 -16.30
C GLU A 1 11.27 19.80 -15.23
N MET A 2 10.39 20.32 -14.37
CA MET A 2 9.77 19.54 -13.32
C MET A 2 8.41 19.01 -13.85
N GLN A 3 8.30 17.69 -14.03
CA GLN A 3 7.07 17.07 -14.47
C GLN A 3 6.33 16.45 -13.29
N ARG A 4 5.06 16.73 -13.15
CA ARG A 4 4.20 16.15 -12.15
C ARG A 4 3.20 15.20 -12.81
N SER A 5 3.38 13.91 -12.54
CA SER A 5 2.40 12.90 -12.88
C SER A 5 1.38 12.78 -11.76
N LEU A 6 0.11 12.95 -12.10
CA LEU A 6 -1.01 12.67 -11.20
C LEU A 6 -1.66 11.37 -11.67
N VAL A 7 -1.32 10.28 -11.01
CA VAL A 7 -2.09 9.04 -11.12
C VAL A 7 -3.42 9.29 -10.40
N GLY A 8 -4.50 9.39 -11.18
CA GLY A 8 -5.81 9.73 -10.65
C GLY A 8 -6.36 8.64 -9.74
N SER A 9 -6.68 8.99 -8.51
CA SER A 9 -7.71 8.31 -7.74
C SER A 9 -9.01 9.06 -7.95
N GLU A 10 -10.14 8.35 -8.00
CA GLU A 10 -11.47 8.96 -7.99
C GLU A 10 -11.75 9.57 -6.61
N MET A 11 -11.02 10.64 -6.23
CA MET A 11 -11.06 11.21 -4.89
C MET A 11 -11.95 12.45 -4.79
N CYS A 12 -12.19 12.90 -3.56
CA CYS A 12 -13.05 13.99 -3.16
C CYS A 12 -12.82 15.28 -3.97
N ILE A 13 -13.88 16.06 -4.22
CA ILE A 13 -13.86 17.35 -4.94
C ILE A 13 -12.79 18.29 -4.36
N ARG A 14 -12.64 18.37 -3.04
CA ARG A 14 -11.68 19.28 -2.38
C ARG A 14 -10.21 18.91 -2.59
N ASP A 15 -9.90 17.62 -2.72
CA ASP A 15 -8.57 17.18 -3.10
C ASP A 15 -8.22 17.66 -4.51
N ARG A 16 -9.19 17.60 -5.40
CA ARG A 16 -9.07 18.07 -6.78
C ARG A 16 -8.86 19.57 -6.86
N ASP A 17 -9.60 20.36 -6.09
CA ASP A 17 -9.45 21.83 -6.05
C ASP A 17 -8.03 22.23 -5.63
N TYR A 18 -7.46 21.53 -4.66
CA TYR A 18 -6.05 21.75 -4.26
C TYR A 18 -5.09 21.42 -5.41
N VAL A 19 -5.28 20.27 -6.04
CA VAL A 19 -4.44 19.89 -7.19
C VAL A 19 -4.56 20.89 -8.33
N ASP A 20 -5.77 21.33 -8.67
CA ASP A 20 -5.99 22.30 -9.75
C ASP A 20 -5.37 23.66 -9.42
N ARG A 21 -5.43 24.14 -8.16
CA ARG A 21 -4.73 25.37 -7.72
C ARG A 21 -3.22 25.24 -7.84
N VAL A 22 -2.63 24.11 -7.41
CA VAL A 22 -1.18 23.90 -7.53
C VAL A 22 -0.74 23.83 -8.98
N LEU A 23 -1.54 23.24 -9.85
CA LEU A 23 -1.22 23.15 -11.28
C LEU A 23 -1.32 24.53 -11.95
N GLU A 24 -2.34 25.32 -11.66
CA GLU A 24 -2.49 26.66 -12.20
C GLU A 24 -1.36 27.60 -11.74
N ALA A 25 -1.00 27.52 -10.45
CA ALA A 25 0.09 28.32 -9.89
C ALA A 25 1.48 27.99 -10.48
N ASN A 26 1.63 26.83 -11.10
CA ASN A 26 2.91 26.35 -11.64
C ASN A 26 2.83 25.97 -13.13
N LYS A 27 1.84 26.45 -13.86
CA LYS A 27 1.61 26.06 -15.26
C LYS A 27 2.78 26.35 -16.20
N ASP A 28 3.57 27.36 -15.89
CA ASP A 28 4.71 27.78 -16.73
C ASP A 28 5.92 26.85 -16.60
N ILE A 29 5.96 26.02 -15.55
CA ILE A 29 7.08 25.12 -15.25
C ILE A 29 6.68 23.65 -15.19
N LEU A 30 5.37 23.33 -15.23
CA LEU A 30 4.87 21.96 -15.10
C LEU A 30 4.22 21.50 -16.41
N GLU A 31 4.65 20.35 -16.91
CA GLU A 31 3.90 19.56 -17.87
C GLU A 31 3.00 18.58 -17.11
N VAL A 32 1.70 18.62 -17.37
CA VAL A 32 0.69 17.88 -16.57
C VAL A 32 0.16 16.67 -17.32
N TYR A 33 0.29 15.51 -16.72
CA TYR A 33 -0.30 14.25 -17.18
C TYR A 33 -1.44 13.85 -16.26
N ARG A 34 -2.68 14.03 -16.69
CA ARG A 34 -3.88 13.54 -15.98
C ARG A 34 -4.20 12.15 -16.48
N VAL A 35 -3.96 11.14 -15.69
CA VAL A 35 -4.10 9.73 -16.07
C VAL A 35 -5.39 9.14 -15.51
N CYS A 36 -6.27 8.63 -16.36
CA CYS A 36 -7.54 7.98 -16.03
C CYS A 36 -7.59 6.59 -16.66
N VAL A 37 -7.07 5.60 -15.93
CA VAL A 37 -6.92 4.21 -16.42
C VAL A 37 -7.56 3.23 -15.43
N PRO A 38 -8.34 2.23 -15.90
CA PRO A 38 -9.03 1.27 -15.06
C PRO A 38 -8.11 0.12 -14.58
N PHE A 39 -7.00 0.44 -13.93
CA PHE A 39 -6.14 -0.55 -13.30
C PHE A 39 -6.75 -1.05 -11.97
N ARG A 40 -6.24 -2.15 -11.46
CA ARG A 40 -6.69 -2.69 -10.17
C ARG A 40 -6.14 -1.88 -9.00
N VAL A 41 -7.02 -1.47 -8.10
CA VAL A 41 -6.69 -0.80 -6.84
C VAL A 41 -7.22 -1.65 -5.69
N THR A 42 -6.38 -1.97 -4.72
CA THR A 42 -6.75 -2.81 -3.57
C THR A 42 -7.87 -2.17 -2.75
N THR A 43 -8.83 -2.99 -2.31
CA THR A 43 -9.82 -2.61 -1.30
C THR A 43 -9.66 -3.44 -0.03
N CYS A 44 -10.16 -2.94 1.09
CA CYS A 44 -10.23 -3.65 2.37
C CYS A 44 -11.64 -3.55 2.99
N THR A 45 -12.63 -3.14 2.21
CA THR A 45 -13.99 -2.89 2.69
C THR A 45 -14.84 -4.15 2.75
N SER A 46 -14.49 -5.20 2.00
CA SER A 46 -15.25 -6.43 1.90
C SER A 46 -14.38 -7.66 1.62
N MET A 47 -14.83 -8.81 2.08
CA MET A 47 -14.24 -10.11 1.70
C MET A 47 -14.58 -10.53 0.26
N TYR A 48 -15.61 -9.95 -0.33
CA TYR A 48 -16.11 -10.31 -1.67
C TYR A 48 -15.43 -9.53 -2.79
N GLN A 49 -14.78 -8.40 -2.48
CA GLN A 49 -14.15 -7.54 -3.47
C GLN A 49 -12.75 -7.15 -3.01
N SER A 50 -11.73 -7.80 -3.52
CA SER A 50 -10.32 -7.56 -3.16
C SER A 50 -9.71 -6.34 -3.85
N TYR A 51 -10.31 -5.91 -4.96
CA TYR A 51 -9.92 -4.72 -5.71
C TYR A 51 -11.13 -4.07 -6.37
N TRP A 52 -10.95 -2.84 -6.81
CA TRP A 52 -11.86 -2.13 -7.71
C TRP A 52 -11.06 -1.49 -8.83
N ARG A 53 -11.77 -1.05 -9.88
CA ARG A 53 -11.14 -0.37 -11.02
C ARG A 53 -11.76 1.02 -11.17
N PRO A 54 -10.99 2.12 -10.96
CA PRO A 54 -11.47 3.45 -11.31
C PRO A 54 -11.80 3.51 -12.80
N TRP A 55 -12.79 4.29 -13.16
CA TRP A 55 -13.22 4.49 -14.56
C TRP A 55 -13.42 3.22 -15.39
N GLN A 56 -13.93 2.17 -14.78
CA GLN A 56 -14.30 0.94 -15.46
C GLN A 56 -15.47 1.21 -16.41
N GLU A 57 -15.33 0.86 -17.69
CA GLU A 57 -16.22 1.29 -18.80
C GLU A 57 -17.66 0.81 -18.64
N ASP A 58 -17.86 -0.44 -18.24
CA ASP A 58 -19.17 -1.06 -18.01
C ASP A 58 -19.94 -0.49 -16.81
N LEU A 59 -19.33 0.42 -16.06
CA LEU A 59 -19.89 1.03 -14.85
C LEU A 59 -19.84 2.57 -14.88
N GLU A 60 -19.90 3.18 -16.05
CA GLU A 60 -19.77 4.62 -16.22
C GLU A 60 -20.84 5.42 -15.43
N ASP A 61 -22.06 4.93 -15.36
CA ASP A 61 -23.16 5.57 -14.64
C ASP A 61 -22.90 5.74 -13.15
N ILE A 62 -22.09 4.88 -12.57
CA ILE A 62 -21.76 4.87 -11.15
C ILE A 62 -20.29 5.19 -10.87
N TRP A 63 -19.56 5.76 -11.82
CA TRP A 63 -18.23 6.27 -11.53
C TRP A 63 -18.28 7.25 -10.36
N VAL A 64 -17.36 7.08 -9.44
CA VAL A 64 -17.25 7.99 -8.28
C VAL A 64 -16.99 9.42 -8.78
N ARG A 65 -16.23 9.55 -9.87
CA ARG A 65 -15.93 10.82 -10.53
C ARG A 65 -15.84 10.67 -12.05
N LYS A 66 -16.35 11.67 -12.78
CA LYS A 66 -16.15 11.76 -14.23
C LYS A 66 -14.69 12.05 -14.57
N MET A 67 -14.24 11.55 -15.71
CA MET A 67 -12.91 11.85 -16.24
C MET A 67 -12.77 13.36 -16.52
N PRO A 68 -11.66 14.00 -16.13
CA PRO A 68 -11.38 15.38 -16.50
C PRO A 68 -11.09 15.49 -18.01
N LYS A 69 -11.38 16.66 -18.58
CA LYS A 69 -11.04 16.93 -19.99
C LYS A 69 -9.53 16.80 -20.23
N GLY A 70 -9.16 16.19 -21.36
CA GLY A 70 -7.75 16.03 -21.74
C GLY A 70 -6.96 15.03 -20.89
N CYS A 71 -7.63 14.13 -20.17
CA CYS A 71 -6.93 13.06 -19.49
C CYS A 71 -6.42 11.99 -20.47
N LEU A 72 -5.36 11.34 -20.07
CA LEU A 72 -4.77 10.19 -20.76
C LEU A 72 -5.50 8.93 -20.29
N THR A 73 -6.02 8.18 -21.25
CA THR A 73 -6.77 6.94 -21.01
C THR A 73 -5.91 5.71 -21.31
N LYS A 74 -6.48 4.53 -21.16
CA LYS A 74 -5.79 3.27 -21.40
C LYS A 74 -5.18 3.15 -22.80
N GLU A 75 -5.81 3.77 -23.80
CA GLU A 75 -5.38 3.76 -25.21
C GLU A 75 -4.05 4.52 -25.41
N THR A 76 -3.72 5.44 -24.50
CA THR A 76 -2.46 6.21 -24.54
C THR A 76 -1.26 5.34 -24.17
N PHE A 77 -1.49 4.24 -23.46
CA PHE A 77 -0.42 3.45 -22.84
C PHE A 77 -0.31 2.05 -23.46
N PRO A 78 0.63 1.81 -24.38
CA PRO A 78 0.77 0.52 -25.06
C PRO A 78 1.14 -0.64 -24.11
N PHE A 79 1.64 -0.32 -22.91
CA PHE A 79 1.97 -1.30 -21.89
C PHE A 79 0.78 -1.69 -20.99
N TYR A 80 -0.37 -1.01 -21.11
CA TYR A 80 -1.51 -1.28 -20.26
C TYR A 80 -2.13 -2.65 -20.55
N THR A 81 -2.46 -3.37 -19.46
CA THR A 81 -3.28 -4.58 -19.52
C THR A 81 -4.41 -4.52 -18.48
N PRO A 82 -5.57 -5.13 -18.74
CA PRO A 82 -6.71 -5.10 -17.80
C PRO A 82 -6.41 -5.68 -16.41
N GLU A 83 -5.41 -6.58 -16.32
CA GLU A 83 -5.04 -7.24 -15.07
C GLU A 83 -4.02 -6.46 -14.23
N MET A 84 -3.54 -5.33 -14.76
CA MET A 84 -2.49 -4.52 -14.15
C MET A 84 -2.95 -3.86 -12.85
N TRP A 85 -2.08 -3.85 -11.84
CA TRP A 85 -2.29 -3.13 -10.61
C TRP A 85 -1.77 -1.69 -10.70
N ASP A 86 -2.28 -0.81 -9.85
CA ASP A 86 -1.88 0.61 -9.77
C ASP A 86 -0.37 0.81 -9.61
N TYR A 87 0.29 -0.01 -8.78
CA TYR A 87 1.74 0.06 -8.57
C TYR A 87 2.56 -0.46 -9.78
N GLU A 88 2.02 -1.43 -10.52
CA GLU A 88 2.62 -1.91 -11.77
C GLU A 88 2.52 -0.82 -12.84
N PHE A 89 1.34 -0.21 -12.95
CA PHE A 89 1.14 0.92 -13.85
C PHE A 89 2.12 2.07 -13.57
N GLN A 90 2.34 2.45 -12.31
CA GLN A 90 3.30 3.51 -11.94
C GLN A 90 4.72 3.20 -12.41
N MET A 91 5.16 1.95 -12.33
CA MET A 91 6.50 1.55 -12.81
C MET A 91 6.61 1.64 -14.34
N HIS A 92 5.61 1.15 -15.04
CA HIS A 92 5.58 1.20 -16.51
C HIS A 92 5.41 2.63 -17.02
N PHE A 93 4.61 3.43 -16.33
CA PHE A 93 4.46 4.87 -16.64
C PHE A 93 5.81 5.61 -16.51
N ALA A 94 6.59 5.29 -15.48
CA ALA A 94 7.91 5.90 -15.32
C ALA A 94 8.86 5.57 -16.48
N LYS A 95 8.87 4.34 -16.95
CA LYS A 95 9.64 3.92 -18.12
C LYS A 95 9.15 4.59 -19.39
N TRP A 96 7.85 4.57 -19.64
CA TRP A 96 7.21 5.21 -20.79
C TRP A 96 7.51 6.71 -20.85
N LEU A 97 7.45 7.40 -19.72
CA LEU A 97 7.77 8.83 -19.66
C LEU A 97 9.26 9.09 -19.94
N HIS A 98 10.14 8.24 -19.41
CA HIS A 98 11.57 8.32 -19.66
C HIS A 98 11.90 8.13 -21.16
N GLU A 99 11.29 7.14 -21.80
CA GLU A 99 11.44 6.89 -23.24
C GLU A 99 10.87 8.05 -24.06
N LYS A 100 9.68 8.56 -23.70
CA LYS A 100 9.05 9.73 -24.37
C LYS A 100 9.90 10.99 -24.28
N LYS A 101 10.81 11.09 -23.32
CA LYS A 101 11.73 12.21 -23.09
C LYS A 101 13.17 11.86 -23.48
N ASP A 102 13.33 11.05 -24.51
CA ASP A 102 14.63 10.70 -25.14
C ASP A 102 15.65 10.11 -24.15
N GLY A 103 15.17 9.41 -23.13
CA GLY A 103 16.02 8.74 -22.14
C GLY A 103 16.76 9.67 -21.17
N VAL A 104 16.33 10.93 -21.05
CA VAL A 104 16.88 11.87 -20.07
C VAL A 104 16.66 11.32 -18.66
N ARG A 105 17.68 11.43 -17.80
CA ARG A 105 17.60 10.96 -16.42
C ARG A 105 16.38 11.51 -15.70
N ALA A 106 15.56 10.61 -15.14
CA ALA A 106 14.30 10.94 -14.49
C ALA A 106 14.38 10.71 -12.96
N CYS A 107 13.81 11.65 -12.21
CA CYS A 107 13.68 11.55 -10.76
C CYS A 107 12.23 11.78 -10.34
N PHE A 108 11.61 10.77 -9.72
CA PHE A 108 10.26 10.86 -9.17
C PHE A 108 10.32 11.30 -7.72
N LEU A 109 9.82 12.49 -7.42
CA LEU A 109 9.72 13.00 -6.05
C LEU A 109 8.50 12.39 -5.37
N ILE A 110 8.73 11.67 -4.28
CA ILE A 110 7.69 10.93 -3.55
C ILE A 110 7.67 11.40 -2.10
N GLY A 111 6.55 12.00 -1.68
CA GLY A 111 6.37 12.57 -0.36
C GLY A 111 6.07 11.55 0.75
N ILE A 112 6.67 10.36 0.73
CA ILE A 112 6.51 9.38 1.82
C ILE A 112 7.43 9.70 2.99
N ARG A 113 6.94 9.40 4.21
CA ARG A 113 7.69 9.57 5.46
C ARG A 113 7.79 8.26 6.21
N THR A 114 8.92 8.02 6.85
CA THR A 114 9.17 6.77 7.61
C THR A 114 8.25 6.62 8.80
N GLN A 115 7.81 7.73 9.40
CA GLN A 115 6.85 7.76 10.50
C GLN A 115 5.49 7.13 10.15
N GLU A 116 5.10 7.16 8.88
CA GLU A 116 3.74 6.76 8.48
C GLU A 116 3.48 5.25 8.56
N SER A 117 4.49 4.42 8.32
CA SER A 117 4.38 2.98 8.46
C SER A 117 5.73 2.27 8.39
N PHE A 118 5.79 1.08 8.98
CA PHE A 118 6.95 0.20 8.89
C PHE A 118 7.31 -0.17 7.44
N ASN A 119 6.32 -0.34 6.57
CA ASN A 119 6.57 -0.62 5.15
C ASN A 119 7.25 0.55 4.45
N ARG A 120 6.88 1.81 4.78
CA ARG A 120 7.55 3.00 4.22
C ARG A 120 8.96 3.15 4.78
N TRP A 121 9.16 2.89 6.05
CA TRP A 121 10.49 2.82 6.64
C TRP A 121 11.37 1.78 5.92
N ARG A 122 10.86 0.57 5.71
CA ARG A 122 11.56 -0.50 4.98
C ARG A 122 11.94 -0.10 3.56
N SER A 123 11.03 0.53 2.83
CA SER A 123 11.27 0.92 1.43
C SER A 123 12.43 1.89 1.25
N ILE A 124 12.79 2.61 2.31
CA ILE A 124 13.89 3.58 2.30
C ILE A 124 15.18 2.98 2.92
N HIS A 125 15.05 2.33 4.09
CA HIS A 125 16.22 1.87 4.86
C HIS A 125 16.82 0.55 4.37
N LEU A 126 16.06 -0.26 3.62
CA LEU A 126 16.55 -1.56 3.12
C LEU A 126 17.12 -1.49 1.69
N ASN A 127 17.23 -0.30 1.11
CA ASN A 127 17.87 -0.14 -0.19
C ASN A 127 19.34 -0.50 -0.13
N ARG A 128 19.81 -1.32 -1.08
CA ARG A 128 21.22 -1.64 -1.24
C ARG A 128 21.97 -0.47 -1.88
N LYS A 129 23.29 -0.36 -1.63
CA LYS A 129 24.09 0.75 -2.18
C LYS A 129 23.96 0.94 -3.69
N TYR A 130 23.92 -0.15 -4.47
CA TYR A 130 23.77 -0.09 -5.93
C TYR A 130 22.37 0.36 -6.40
N GLN A 131 21.40 0.38 -5.50
CA GLN A 131 20.04 0.86 -5.75
C GLN A 131 19.88 2.35 -5.43
N MET A 132 20.90 2.98 -4.87
CA MET A 132 20.89 4.38 -4.47
C MET A 132 21.59 5.24 -5.53
N TYR A 133 21.07 6.43 -5.77
CA TYR A 133 21.76 7.43 -6.57
C TYR A 133 22.88 8.05 -5.72
N HIS A 134 24.12 7.98 -6.17
CA HIS A 134 25.31 8.50 -5.46
C HIS A 134 25.33 8.18 -3.94
N ASN A 135 24.87 7.01 -3.53
CA ASN A 135 24.75 6.59 -2.12
C ASN A 135 23.77 7.41 -1.27
N TYR A 136 22.94 8.25 -1.85
CA TYR A 136 21.88 8.94 -1.11
C TYR A 136 20.80 7.96 -0.67
N ARG A 137 20.68 7.72 0.65
CA ARG A 137 19.74 6.74 1.25
C ARG A 137 18.28 7.03 0.95
N TRP A 138 17.95 8.30 0.72
CA TRP A 138 16.62 8.77 0.37
C TRP A 138 16.30 8.65 -1.13
N THR A 139 17.04 7.83 -1.86
CA THR A 139 16.79 7.53 -3.27
C THR A 139 16.70 6.03 -3.52
N SER A 140 16.00 5.62 -4.54
CA SER A 140 15.99 4.24 -5.01
C SER A 140 15.89 4.15 -6.53
N LYS A 141 16.75 3.34 -7.14
CA LYS A 141 16.74 3.05 -8.57
C LYS A 141 15.54 2.17 -8.92
N ILE A 142 14.77 2.56 -9.93
CA ILE A 142 13.61 1.80 -10.45
C ILE A 142 13.76 1.38 -11.89
N GLY A 143 14.74 1.92 -12.60
CA GLY A 143 15.06 1.60 -13.99
C GLY A 143 16.42 2.14 -14.36
N ASN A 144 16.84 2.00 -15.63
CA ASN A 144 18.04 2.65 -16.12
C ASN A 144 17.80 4.17 -16.12
N ASP A 145 18.66 4.90 -15.42
CA ASP A 145 18.54 6.36 -15.23
C ASP A 145 17.18 6.87 -14.69
N ILE A 146 16.41 5.99 -14.03
CA ILE A 146 15.15 6.34 -13.41
C ILE A 146 15.24 6.07 -11.90
N PHE A 147 14.96 7.09 -11.10
CA PHE A 147 15.09 7.06 -9.64
C PHE A 147 13.84 7.58 -8.95
N ASN A 148 13.51 7.02 -7.80
CA ASN A 148 12.64 7.65 -6.80
C ASN A 148 13.50 8.43 -5.82
N ALA A 149 13.02 9.60 -5.41
CA ALA A 149 13.59 10.38 -4.33
C ALA A 149 12.55 10.69 -3.27
N TYR A 150 12.94 10.59 -2.01
CA TYR A 150 12.08 10.75 -0.83
C TYR A 150 12.56 11.93 0.01
N PRO A 151 12.39 13.19 -0.45
CA PRO A 151 13.06 14.36 0.14
C PRO A 151 12.65 14.66 1.58
N ILE A 152 11.46 14.22 2.00
CA ILE A 152 10.91 14.44 3.35
C ILE A 152 10.78 13.14 4.15
N TYR A 153 11.59 12.12 3.84
CA TYR A 153 11.45 10.77 4.42
C TYR A 153 11.59 10.72 5.93
N ASP A 154 12.40 11.60 6.51
CA ASP A 154 12.69 11.71 7.94
C ASP A 154 11.82 12.73 8.68
N TRP A 155 10.95 13.45 7.97
CA TRP A 155 10.06 14.43 8.58
C TRP A 155 8.93 13.76 9.37
N LYS A 156 8.58 14.39 10.51
CA LYS A 156 7.39 14.06 11.28
C LYS A 156 6.17 14.82 10.73
N THR A 157 4.98 14.41 11.15
CA THR A 157 3.75 15.14 10.80
C THR A 157 3.79 16.59 11.30
N THR A 158 4.35 16.82 12.48
CA THR A 158 4.57 18.15 13.05
C THR A 158 5.50 19.01 12.20
N ASP A 159 6.53 18.43 11.59
CA ASP A 159 7.46 19.17 10.76
C ASP A 159 6.80 19.68 9.48
N ILE A 160 5.89 18.87 8.89
CA ILE A 160 5.08 19.28 7.73
C ILE A 160 4.23 20.50 8.08
N TRP A 161 3.52 20.48 9.20
CA TRP A 161 2.66 21.60 9.61
C TRP A 161 3.46 22.83 10.03
N THR A 162 4.61 22.63 10.67
CA THR A 162 5.52 23.73 11.01
C THR A 162 6.07 24.41 9.74
N ALA A 163 6.50 23.61 8.75
CA ALA A 163 6.96 24.15 7.47
C ALA A 163 5.83 24.88 6.72
N ASN A 164 4.62 24.29 6.70
CA ASN A 164 3.47 24.93 6.09
C ASN A 164 3.17 26.31 6.73
N GLY A 165 3.09 26.36 8.06
CA GLY A 165 2.85 27.62 8.79
C GLY A 165 3.98 28.64 8.64
N LYS A 166 5.25 28.19 8.58
CA LYS A 166 6.40 29.06 8.44
C LYS A 166 6.55 29.67 7.03
N PHE A 167 6.27 28.88 5.99
CA PHE A 167 6.50 29.28 4.61
C PHE A 167 5.22 29.65 3.85
N GLY A 168 4.05 29.51 4.47
CA GLY A 168 2.77 29.84 3.88
C GLY A 168 2.41 29.00 2.65
N PHE A 169 2.79 27.72 2.65
CA PHE A 169 2.46 26.83 1.53
C PHE A 169 0.96 26.61 1.43
N ASP A 170 0.43 26.58 0.21
CA ASP A 170 -0.93 26.09 -0.01
C ASP A 170 -1.01 24.58 0.31
N TYR A 171 -2.15 24.16 0.85
CA TYR A 171 -2.38 22.77 1.22
C TYR A 171 -3.82 22.33 0.98
N ASN A 172 -4.05 21.03 1.06
CA ASN A 172 -5.39 20.47 0.88
C ASN A 172 -6.25 20.73 2.13
N HIS A 173 -7.24 21.61 2.00
CA HIS A 173 -8.16 21.97 3.10
C HIS A 173 -9.07 20.83 3.59
N LEU A 174 -9.00 19.65 2.98
CA LEU A 174 -9.61 18.43 3.52
C LEU A 174 -9.00 18.07 4.89
N TYR A 175 -7.74 18.40 5.13
CA TYR A 175 -7.09 18.22 6.44
C TYR A 175 -7.74 19.03 7.55
N ASP A 176 -8.24 20.25 7.27
CA ASP A 176 -8.97 21.07 8.23
C ASP A 176 -10.28 20.38 8.67
N LEU A 177 -10.95 19.73 7.71
CA LEU A 177 -12.19 19.00 8.01
C LEU A 177 -11.92 17.75 8.85
N TYR A 178 -10.83 17.02 8.55
CA TYR A 178 -10.41 15.88 9.36
C TYR A 178 -10.05 16.31 10.78
N TYR A 179 -9.36 17.43 10.93
CA TYR A 179 -9.00 17.98 12.23
C TYR A 179 -10.25 18.38 13.03
N LYS A 180 -11.18 19.13 12.42
CA LYS A 180 -12.46 19.51 13.01
C LYS A 180 -13.34 18.30 13.38
N ALA A 181 -13.23 17.21 12.63
CA ALA A 181 -13.91 15.95 12.93
C ALA A 181 -13.21 15.11 14.01
N GLY A 182 -12.11 15.60 14.62
CA GLY A 182 -11.39 14.93 15.69
C GLY A 182 -10.45 13.82 15.23
N VAL A 183 -10.11 13.76 13.95
CA VAL A 183 -9.12 12.79 13.45
C VAL A 183 -7.72 13.22 13.90
N ASN A 184 -7.01 12.32 14.58
CA ASN A 184 -5.64 12.58 15.00
C ASN A 184 -4.77 12.98 13.80
N ILE A 185 -3.95 14.02 13.93
CA ILE A 185 -3.11 14.56 12.85
C ILE A 185 -2.17 13.53 12.21
N GLU A 186 -1.70 12.56 12.98
CA GLU A 186 -0.85 11.46 12.46
C GLU A 186 -1.64 10.44 11.63
N ARG A 187 -2.96 10.42 11.74
CA ARG A 187 -3.86 9.50 11.03
C ARG A 187 -4.61 10.17 9.89
N GLN A 188 -4.52 11.47 9.76
CA GLN A 188 -5.12 12.20 8.64
C GLN A 188 -4.40 11.83 7.35
N ARG A 189 -5.11 11.21 6.42
CA ARG A 189 -4.56 10.77 5.15
C ARG A 189 -5.53 11.02 4.02
N VAL A 190 -5.06 11.72 3.02
CA VAL A 190 -5.74 11.84 1.73
C VAL A 190 -5.22 10.71 0.84
N ALA A 191 -5.91 9.58 0.89
CA ALA A 191 -5.59 8.37 0.14
C ALA A 191 -6.89 7.76 -0.41
N SER A 192 -6.79 6.68 -1.19
CA SER A 192 -7.99 5.93 -1.58
C SER A 192 -8.78 5.52 -0.33
N PRO A 193 -10.05 5.92 -0.20
CA PRO A 193 -10.85 5.70 1.01
C PRO A 193 -11.15 4.22 1.26
N PHE A 194 -10.91 3.37 0.28
CA PHE A 194 -11.17 1.93 0.36
C PHE A 194 -10.00 1.12 0.95
N LEU A 195 -8.86 1.76 1.22
CA LEU A 195 -7.71 1.12 1.86
C LEU A 195 -7.89 0.97 3.37
N CYS A 196 -7.24 -0.03 3.95
CA CYS A 196 -7.25 -0.27 5.39
C CYS A 196 -6.81 0.94 6.21
N GLU A 197 -5.87 1.71 5.69
CA GLU A 197 -5.31 2.90 6.32
C GLU A 197 -6.28 4.10 6.30
N ALA A 198 -7.29 4.07 5.44
CA ALA A 198 -8.26 5.16 5.25
C ALA A 198 -9.64 4.89 5.86
N GLN A 199 -9.83 3.78 6.56
CA GLN A 199 -11.14 3.40 7.13
C GLN A 199 -11.71 4.45 8.09
N GLU A 200 -10.86 5.13 8.87
CA GLU A 200 -11.29 6.20 9.78
C GLU A 200 -11.78 7.43 9.01
N SER A 201 -11.19 7.73 7.85
CA SER A 201 -11.59 8.85 6.99
C SER A 201 -12.83 8.51 6.17
N LEU A 202 -13.05 7.25 5.84
CA LEU A 202 -14.16 6.81 4.99
C LEU A 202 -15.53 7.24 5.52
N LYS A 203 -15.75 7.11 6.83
CA LYS A 203 -16.99 7.53 7.49
C LYS A 203 -17.30 9.03 7.34
N LEU A 204 -16.25 9.85 7.20
CA LEU A 204 -16.38 11.30 7.12
C LEU A 204 -16.91 11.76 5.76
N TYR A 205 -16.74 10.96 4.70
CA TYR A 205 -17.30 11.29 3.38
C TYR A 205 -18.82 11.41 3.40
N ARG A 206 -19.51 10.72 4.29
CA ARG A 206 -20.97 10.87 4.47
C ARG A 206 -21.39 12.30 4.78
N VAL A 207 -20.55 13.05 5.49
CA VAL A 207 -20.82 14.43 5.92
C VAL A 207 -20.13 15.44 5.00
N ILE A 208 -18.91 15.15 4.58
CA ILE A 208 -18.09 16.06 3.76
C ILE A 208 -18.61 16.14 2.33
N ASP A 209 -18.97 15.00 1.75
CA ASP A 209 -19.42 14.88 0.34
C ASP A 209 -20.44 13.74 0.19
N PRO A 210 -21.71 13.96 0.55
CA PRO A 210 -22.75 12.94 0.47
C PRO A 210 -22.99 12.38 -0.93
N ASN A 211 -22.76 13.18 -1.98
CA ASN A 211 -22.92 12.72 -3.36
C ASN A 211 -21.85 11.72 -3.76
N THR A 212 -20.59 12.04 -3.46
CA THR A 212 -19.48 11.09 -3.64
C THR A 212 -19.69 9.84 -2.79
N TRP A 213 -20.15 9.98 -1.55
CA TRP A 213 -20.50 8.86 -0.67
C TRP A 213 -21.52 7.91 -1.32
N GLY A 214 -22.61 8.43 -1.87
CA GLY A 214 -23.63 7.61 -2.54
C GLY A 214 -23.05 6.79 -3.70
N ARG A 215 -22.19 7.40 -4.51
CA ARG A 215 -21.49 6.71 -5.61
C ARG A 215 -20.52 5.65 -5.10
N MET A 216 -19.76 5.94 -4.05
CA MET A 216 -18.84 4.99 -3.43
C MET A 216 -19.54 3.72 -2.95
N ILE A 217 -20.73 3.85 -2.33
CA ILE A 217 -21.56 2.72 -1.89
C ILE A 217 -21.98 1.84 -3.06
N GLY A 218 -22.41 2.45 -4.16
CA GLY A 218 -22.80 1.72 -5.36
C GLY A 218 -21.62 1.06 -6.09
N ARG A 219 -20.42 1.60 -5.91
CA ARG A 219 -19.24 1.22 -6.68
C ARG A 219 -18.39 0.14 -6.01
N VAL A 220 -18.25 0.17 -4.68
CA VAL A 220 -17.38 -0.73 -3.95
C VAL A 220 -18.13 -1.42 -2.81
N ASN A 221 -18.10 -2.75 -2.84
CA ASN A 221 -18.79 -3.59 -1.86
C ASN A 221 -18.25 -3.32 -0.43
N GLY A 222 -19.17 -3.30 0.56
CA GLY A 222 -18.83 -3.14 1.97
C GLY A 222 -18.52 -1.70 2.41
N VAL A 223 -18.53 -0.72 1.51
CA VAL A 223 -18.25 0.69 1.84
C VAL A 223 -19.22 1.23 2.88
N ASN A 224 -20.53 0.96 2.75
CA ASN A 224 -21.51 1.44 3.72
C ASN A 224 -21.27 0.83 5.11
N PHE A 225 -21.03 -0.47 5.18
CA PHE A 225 -20.71 -1.13 6.45
C PHE A 225 -19.42 -0.59 7.07
N THR A 226 -18.36 -0.49 6.29
CA THR A 226 -17.08 0.05 6.76
C THR A 226 -17.18 1.52 7.17
N GLY A 227 -17.98 2.31 6.45
CA GLY A 227 -18.21 3.72 6.78
C GLY A 227 -19.01 3.94 8.06
N ILE A 228 -19.86 2.99 8.45
CA ILE A 228 -20.62 3.03 9.71
C ILE A 228 -19.78 2.50 10.87
N TYR A 229 -19.15 1.35 10.69
CA TYR A 229 -18.50 0.57 11.75
C TYR A 229 -16.96 0.63 11.72
N GLY A 230 -16.37 1.31 10.72
CA GLY A 230 -14.92 1.46 10.61
C GLY A 230 -14.31 2.07 11.86
N GLY A 231 -13.25 1.46 12.37
CA GLY A 231 -12.60 1.88 13.60
C GLY A 231 -13.32 1.46 14.89
N THR A 232 -14.49 0.82 14.83
CA THR A 232 -15.22 0.29 15.98
C THR A 232 -14.91 -1.18 16.26
N ARG A 233 -15.32 -1.67 17.44
CA ARG A 233 -15.21 -3.09 17.80
C ARG A 233 -16.08 -4.01 16.92
N ALA A 234 -17.11 -3.48 16.27
CA ALA A 234 -17.99 -4.22 15.37
C ALA A 234 -17.26 -4.78 14.14
N MET A 235 -16.11 -4.21 13.77
CA MET A 235 -15.24 -4.73 12.69
C MET A 235 -14.53 -6.05 13.05
N GLY A 236 -14.66 -6.54 14.29
CA GLY A 236 -14.22 -7.86 14.71
C GLY A 236 -12.71 -8.06 14.87
N TRP A 237 -11.89 -7.40 14.06
CA TRP A 237 -10.44 -7.62 14.05
C TRP A 237 -9.66 -6.85 15.14
N GLN A 238 -10.27 -5.83 15.76
CA GLN A 238 -9.60 -5.04 16.81
C GLN A 238 -9.47 -5.79 18.13
N THR A 239 -10.40 -6.70 18.41
CA THR A 239 -10.45 -7.52 19.63
C THR A 239 -10.72 -8.98 19.26
N VAL A 240 -9.87 -9.55 18.43
CA VAL A 240 -10.02 -10.97 18.04
C VAL A 240 -9.76 -11.85 19.24
N ARG A 241 -10.77 -12.61 19.62
CA ARG A 241 -10.67 -13.67 20.64
C ARG A 241 -10.77 -15.02 19.95
N LEU A 242 -9.99 -15.97 20.44
CA LEU A 242 -10.08 -17.33 19.96
C LEU A 242 -11.43 -17.93 20.44
N PRO A 243 -12.26 -18.46 19.55
CA PRO A 243 -13.47 -19.19 19.96
C PRO A 243 -13.12 -20.41 20.80
N GLU A 244 -14.02 -20.76 21.73
CA GLU A 244 -13.85 -21.92 22.58
C GLU A 244 -13.69 -23.20 21.75
N GLY A 245 -12.78 -24.07 22.14
CA GLY A 245 -12.48 -25.31 21.43
C GLY A 245 -11.61 -25.21 20.19
N TYR A 246 -11.17 -24.00 19.80
CA TYR A 246 -10.27 -23.80 18.66
C TYR A 246 -8.83 -23.54 19.08
N THR A 247 -7.88 -23.95 18.23
CA THR A 247 -6.54 -23.35 18.13
C THR A 247 -6.58 -22.22 17.10
N TRP A 248 -5.63 -21.29 17.12
CA TRP A 248 -5.54 -20.25 16.10
C TRP A 248 -5.35 -20.81 14.69
N LYS A 249 -4.62 -21.92 14.57
CA LYS A 249 -4.50 -22.66 13.32
C LYS A 249 -5.85 -23.19 12.84
N GLY A 250 -6.61 -23.85 13.72
CA GLY A 250 -7.94 -24.36 13.39
C GLY A 250 -8.92 -23.23 13.06
N PHE A 251 -8.88 -22.13 13.80
CA PHE A 251 -9.71 -20.96 13.53
C PHE A 251 -9.35 -20.29 12.18
N MET A 252 -8.06 -20.19 11.84
CA MET A 252 -7.62 -19.73 10.52
C MET A 252 -8.19 -20.60 9.39
N GLN A 253 -8.15 -21.94 9.54
CA GLN A 253 -8.70 -22.86 8.56
C GLN A 253 -10.22 -22.70 8.42
N PHE A 254 -10.92 -22.52 9.52
CA PHE A 254 -12.36 -22.22 9.53
C PHE A 254 -12.64 -20.90 8.80
N LEU A 255 -11.93 -19.82 9.14
CA LEU A 255 -12.10 -18.52 8.45
C LEU A 255 -11.88 -18.66 6.93
N LEU A 256 -10.84 -19.36 6.51
CA LEU A 256 -10.57 -19.61 5.09
C LEU A 256 -11.72 -20.36 4.42
N SER A 257 -12.37 -21.31 5.10
CA SER A 257 -13.50 -22.07 4.54
C SER A 257 -14.75 -21.22 4.30
N THR A 258 -14.90 -20.11 5.04
CA THR A 258 -16.05 -19.19 4.90
C THR A 258 -15.87 -18.15 3.77
N LEU A 259 -14.67 -18.04 3.21
CA LEU A 259 -14.38 -17.04 2.18
C LEU A 259 -14.84 -17.50 0.79
N PRO A 260 -15.21 -16.54 -0.10
CA PRO A 260 -15.36 -16.80 -1.52
C PRO A 260 -14.10 -17.44 -2.10
N GLU A 261 -14.25 -18.31 -3.10
CA GLU A 261 -13.15 -19.13 -3.59
C GLU A 261 -11.94 -18.32 -4.07
N GLU A 262 -12.17 -17.25 -4.82
CA GLU A 262 -11.09 -16.39 -5.32
C GLU A 262 -10.30 -15.75 -4.16
N THR A 263 -11.01 -15.21 -3.18
CA THR A 263 -10.41 -14.61 -1.98
C THR A 263 -9.67 -15.65 -1.16
N ARG A 264 -10.26 -16.81 -0.95
CA ARG A 264 -9.63 -17.96 -0.26
C ARG A 264 -8.34 -18.37 -0.95
N ARG A 265 -8.35 -18.52 -2.27
CA ARG A 265 -7.17 -18.88 -3.08
C ARG A 265 -6.04 -17.85 -2.95
N ASN A 266 -6.38 -16.55 -2.96
CA ASN A 266 -5.41 -15.49 -2.76
C ASN A 266 -4.74 -15.57 -1.37
N TYR A 267 -5.54 -15.73 -0.29
CA TYR A 267 -4.98 -15.90 1.05
C TYR A 267 -4.14 -17.18 1.17
N LEU A 268 -4.64 -18.33 0.74
CA LEU A 268 -3.89 -19.59 0.80
C LEU A 268 -2.52 -19.47 0.15
N LYS A 269 -2.45 -18.89 -1.05
CA LYS A 269 -1.17 -18.67 -1.74
C LYS A 269 -0.20 -17.84 -0.89
N LYS A 270 -0.66 -16.72 -0.32
CA LYS A 270 0.19 -15.83 0.49
C LYS A 270 0.59 -16.47 1.82
N LEU A 271 -0.36 -17.11 2.51
CA LEU A 271 -0.10 -17.75 3.80
C LEU A 271 0.91 -18.89 3.66
N THR A 272 0.77 -19.71 2.62
CA THR A 272 1.72 -20.80 2.31
C THR A 272 3.12 -20.25 2.05
N VAL A 273 3.24 -19.21 1.22
CA VAL A 273 4.53 -18.54 0.95
C VAL A 273 5.16 -18.01 2.24
N SER A 274 4.36 -17.47 3.15
CA SER A 274 4.87 -16.97 4.44
C SER A 274 5.39 -18.11 5.34
N ILE A 275 4.65 -19.21 5.41
CA ILE A 275 5.07 -20.39 6.18
C ILE A 275 6.40 -20.93 5.64
N GLU A 276 6.49 -21.12 4.32
CA GLU A 276 7.69 -21.60 3.66
C GLU A 276 8.88 -20.66 3.86
N PHE A 277 8.64 -19.34 3.76
CA PHE A 277 9.68 -18.33 4.02
C PHE A 277 10.30 -18.48 5.40
N TRP A 278 9.49 -18.57 6.46
CA TRP A 278 10.01 -18.67 7.82
C TRP A 278 10.72 -19.99 8.11
N ARG A 279 10.33 -21.07 7.45
CA ARG A 279 10.97 -22.39 7.56
C ARG A 279 12.29 -22.49 6.80
N THR A 280 12.38 -21.85 5.64
CA THR A 280 13.50 -22.06 4.73
C THR A 280 14.49 -20.90 4.70
N LYS A 281 14.00 -19.67 4.48
CA LYS A 281 14.83 -18.45 4.38
C LYS A 281 14.96 -17.74 5.72
N GLY A 282 13.91 -17.78 6.51
CA GLY A 282 13.84 -17.14 7.81
C GLY A 282 13.66 -15.61 7.77
N GLY A 283 13.33 -15.05 8.93
CA GLY A 283 13.28 -13.61 9.19
C GLY A 283 14.49 -13.16 10.02
N CYS A 284 14.47 -11.89 10.44
CA CYS A 284 15.52 -11.35 11.32
C CYS A 284 14.89 -10.83 12.61
N LEU A 285 15.37 -11.30 13.77
CA LEU A 285 14.89 -10.92 15.10
C LEU A 285 16.04 -10.35 15.95
N ALA A 286 15.71 -9.44 16.87
CA ALA A 286 16.66 -8.93 17.86
C ALA A 286 17.01 -10.04 18.86
N ASP A 287 18.23 -9.96 19.44
CA ASP A 287 18.70 -10.95 20.42
C ASP A 287 17.74 -11.10 21.59
N GLU A 288 17.22 -10.00 22.09
CA GLU A 288 16.24 -9.98 23.19
C GLU A 288 14.94 -10.72 22.81
N THR A 289 14.49 -10.56 21.57
CA THR A 289 13.29 -11.25 21.05
C THR A 289 13.56 -12.75 20.93
N ILE A 290 14.74 -13.14 20.44
CA ILE A 290 15.15 -14.55 20.34
C ILE A 290 15.19 -15.18 21.72
N GLN A 291 15.73 -14.48 22.73
CA GLN A 291 15.79 -14.99 24.12
C GLN A 291 14.38 -15.18 24.70
N LYS A 292 13.49 -14.18 24.57
CA LYS A 292 12.08 -14.28 25.01
C LYS A 292 11.36 -15.48 24.38
N LEU A 293 11.61 -15.76 23.11
CA LEU A 293 11.01 -16.90 22.42
C LEU A 293 11.56 -18.23 22.94
N ARG A 294 12.87 -18.32 23.21
CA ARG A 294 13.49 -19.52 23.81
C ARG A 294 12.97 -19.76 25.22
N ASP A 295 12.84 -18.71 26.02
CA ASP A 295 12.29 -18.80 27.37
C ASP A 295 10.82 -19.26 27.38
N ALA A 296 10.09 -18.93 26.31
CA ALA A 296 8.73 -19.45 26.04
C ALA A 296 8.71 -20.87 25.43
N GLY A 297 9.87 -21.56 25.33
CA GLY A 297 9.96 -22.93 24.81
C GLY A 297 9.89 -23.05 23.28
N VAL A 298 10.07 -21.96 22.54
CA VAL A 298 10.01 -21.97 21.08
C VAL A 298 11.34 -22.43 20.50
N SER A 299 11.30 -23.42 19.61
CA SER A 299 12.49 -23.86 18.86
C SER A 299 12.84 -22.87 17.77
N ILE A 300 14.05 -22.28 17.86
CA ILE A 300 14.56 -21.28 16.92
C ILE A 300 15.96 -21.66 16.48
N GLU A 301 16.15 -21.76 15.18
CA GLU A 301 17.45 -21.93 14.55
C GLU A 301 18.00 -20.55 14.15
N VAL A 302 19.13 -20.17 14.73
CA VAL A 302 19.89 -18.98 14.30
C VAL A 302 20.79 -19.38 13.15
N ILE A 303 20.67 -18.69 12.01
CA ILE A 303 21.45 -18.96 10.79
C ILE A 303 22.52 -17.88 10.59
N ASN A 304 23.62 -18.24 9.92
CA ASN A 304 24.79 -17.35 9.78
C ASN A 304 24.69 -16.38 8.61
N THR A 305 23.76 -16.58 7.69
CA THR A 305 23.66 -15.79 6.47
C THR A 305 22.28 -15.16 6.31
N THR A 306 22.26 -13.89 5.97
CA THR A 306 21.03 -13.17 5.61
C THR A 306 21.28 -12.24 4.43
N ASN A 307 20.28 -12.12 3.57
CA ASN A 307 20.27 -11.13 2.50
C ASN A 307 19.86 -9.72 3.01
N TYR A 308 19.50 -9.62 4.30
CA TYR A 308 19.07 -8.36 4.91
C TYR A 308 20.24 -7.65 5.58
N LYS A 309 20.38 -6.35 5.32
CA LYS A 309 21.30 -5.48 6.10
C LYS A 309 20.58 -5.04 7.35
N THR A 310 20.84 -5.75 8.44
CA THR A 310 20.23 -5.48 9.74
C THR A 310 21.19 -5.91 10.84
N ASN A 311 21.07 -5.28 12.01
CA ASN A 311 21.78 -5.70 13.23
C ASN A 311 21.04 -6.86 13.95
N LYS A 312 19.87 -7.27 13.42
CA LYS A 312 19.08 -8.40 13.92
C LYS A 312 19.65 -9.71 13.38
N LYS A 313 19.59 -10.78 14.17
CA LYS A 313 20.04 -12.10 13.75
C LYS A 313 19.03 -12.80 12.83
N PRO A 314 19.50 -13.43 11.77
CA PRO A 314 18.62 -14.23 10.92
C PRO A 314 18.24 -15.53 11.63
N VAL A 315 16.95 -15.86 11.60
CA VAL A 315 16.38 -17.01 12.29
C VAL A 315 15.38 -17.75 11.43
N ARG A 316 15.36 -19.09 11.57
CA ARG A 316 14.31 -19.97 11.05
C ARG A 316 13.46 -20.48 12.19
N MET A 317 12.18 -20.59 11.95
CA MET A 317 11.24 -21.13 12.92
C MET A 317 9.94 -21.57 12.25
N ASP A 318 9.20 -22.44 12.92
CA ASP A 318 7.83 -22.77 12.55
C ASP A 318 6.86 -21.67 12.95
N TYR A 319 5.68 -21.68 12.33
CA TYR A 319 4.58 -20.81 12.74
C TYR A 319 4.06 -21.23 14.11
N LEU A 320 3.98 -20.28 15.01
CA LEU A 320 3.37 -20.47 16.33
C LEU A 320 1.84 -20.34 16.26
N ASP A 321 1.13 -20.96 17.16
CA ASP A 321 -0.31 -20.73 17.29
C ASP A 321 -0.57 -19.29 17.74
N ASP A 322 0.02 -18.88 18.87
CA ASP A 322 0.06 -17.51 19.41
C ASP A 322 1.33 -17.32 20.23
N ILE A 323 1.64 -16.11 20.61
CA ILE A 323 2.70 -15.76 21.56
C ILE A 323 2.39 -14.43 22.25
N ASP A 324 2.52 -14.37 23.56
CA ASP A 324 2.26 -13.15 24.35
C ASP A 324 3.58 -12.44 24.67
N ILE A 325 4.09 -11.69 23.69
CA ILE A 325 5.26 -10.82 23.84
C ILE A 325 5.02 -9.47 23.13
N ALA A 326 5.71 -8.44 23.57
CA ALA A 326 5.57 -7.10 22.99
C ALA A 326 5.89 -7.07 21.48
N GLU A 327 6.84 -7.90 21.04
CA GLU A 327 7.28 -8.04 19.67
C GLU A 327 6.38 -8.98 18.82
N PHE A 328 5.20 -9.33 19.28
CA PHE A 328 4.22 -10.20 18.60
C PHE A 328 4.08 -9.91 17.09
N ARG A 329 4.16 -8.64 16.69
CA ARG A 329 4.01 -8.24 15.27
C ARG A 329 5.20 -8.65 14.40
N GLU A 330 6.32 -9.01 14.97
CA GLU A 330 7.49 -9.50 14.24
C GLU A 330 7.50 -11.03 14.09
N ILE A 331 6.69 -11.74 14.89
CA ILE A 331 6.71 -13.19 15.00
C ILE A 331 5.67 -13.83 14.07
N PRO A 332 5.99 -14.96 13.37
CA PRO A 332 5.05 -15.66 12.53
C PRO A 332 4.05 -16.46 13.40
N THR A 333 2.81 -16.02 13.44
CA THR A 333 1.74 -16.71 14.21
C THR A 333 0.46 -16.90 13.39
N TYR A 334 -0.26 -17.98 13.65
CA TYR A 334 -1.58 -18.22 13.04
C TYR A 334 -2.61 -17.19 13.49
N LYS A 335 -2.51 -16.65 14.70
CA LYS A 335 -3.31 -15.50 15.16
C LYS A 335 -3.17 -14.29 14.25
N ARG A 336 -1.96 -13.95 13.80
CA ARG A 336 -1.75 -12.86 12.82
C ARG A 336 -2.41 -13.14 11.48
N MET A 337 -2.42 -14.42 11.06
CA MET A 337 -3.15 -14.84 9.86
C MET A 337 -4.66 -14.60 10.01
N CYS A 338 -5.25 -15.00 11.15
CA CYS A 338 -6.65 -14.73 11.46
C CYS A 338 -6.99 -13.25 11.42
N ILE A 339 -6.15 -12.40 12.05
CA ILE A 339 -6.33 -10.94 12.04
C ILE A 339 -6.27 -10.39 10.61
N CYS A 340 -5.35 -10.89 9.78
CA CYS A 340 -5.21 -10.49 8.39
C CYS A 340 -6.49 -10.79 7.58
N ILE A 341 -7.07 -12.00 7.75
CA ILE A 341 -8.30 -12.41 7.09
C ILE A 341 -9.49 -11.55 7.57
N LEU A 342 -9.68 -11.42 8.87
CA LEU A 342 -10.78 -10.67 9.47
C LEU A 342 -10.73 -9.17 9.12
N LYS A 343 -9.53 -8.64 8.86
CA LYS A 343 -9.31 -7.26 8.45
C LYS A 343 -9.56 -7.03 6.95
N ASN A 344 -9.84 -8.07 6.18
CA ASN A 344 -9.88 -8.03 4.71
C ASN A 344 -8.58 -7.47 4.11
N ASP A 345 -7.44 -7.75 4.74
CA ASP A 345 -6.14 -7.36 4.22
C ASP A 345 -5.69 -8.33 3.11
N HIS A 346 -6.31 -8.22 1.95
CA HIS A 346 -6.05 -9.09 0.79
C HIS A 346 -4.60 -9.07 0.31
N ALA A 347 -3.87 -8.00 0.63
CA ALA A 347 -2.45 -7.86 0.34
C ALA A 347 -1.55 -8.50 1.41
N CYS A 348 -2.11 -8.91 2.55
CA CYS A 348 -1.39 -9.44 3.71
C CYS A 348 -0.30 -8.50 4.26
N LYS A 349 -0.52 -7.18 4.17
CA LYS A 349 0.41 -6.16 4.69
C LYS A 349 0.64 -6.31 6.19
N TYR A 350 -0.39 -6.68 6.95
CA TYR A 350 -0.28 -6.92 8.40
C TYR A 350 0.71 -8.04 8.76
N MET A 351 0.92 -8.99 7.86
CA MET A 351 1.90 -10.06 8.00
C MET A 351 3.30 -9.68 7.46
N GLY A 352 3.48 -8.45 7.00
CA GLY A 352 4.75 -7.96 6.47
C GLY A 352 4.96 -8.24 4.99
N PHE A 353 3.94 -8.71 4.26
CA PHE A 353 4.00 -8.72 2.80
C PHE A 353 4.08 -7.28 2.31
N ALA A 354 5.22 -6.93 1.74
CA ALA A 354 5.35 -5.75 0.92
C ALA A 354 5.11 -6.18 -0.53
N LEU A 355 4.49 -5.32 -1.32
CA LEU A 355 4.56 -5.44 -2.78
C LEU A 355 6.03 -5.27 -3.15
N ASN A 356 6.70 -6.39 -3.44
CA ASN A 356 8.15 -6.41 -3.59
C ASN A 356 8.47 -5.92 -4.99
N LYS A 357 9.05 -4.73 -5.10
CA LYS A 357 9.52 -4.17 -6.39
C LYS A 357 10.47 -5.12 -7.12
N GLU A 358 11.25 -5.93 -6.39
CA GLU A 358 12.13 -6.94 -6.99
C GLU A 358 11.36 -8.11 -7.63
N GLU A 359 10.26 -8.55 -7.04
CA GLU A 359 9.43 -9.61 -7.62
C GLU A 359 8.67 -9.12 -8.85
N ALA A 360 8.16 -7.89 -8.83
CA ALA A 360 7.58 -7.25 -10.01
C ALA A 360 8.64 -7.09 -11.12
N TYR A 361 9.84 -6.61 -10.79
CA TYR A 361 10.94 -6.49 -11.74
C TYR A 361 11.42 -7.84 -12.32
N LYS A 362 11.51 -8.88 -11.48
CA LYS A 362 11.86 -10.25 -11.97
C LYS A 362 10.79 -10.82 -12.88
N ARG A 363 9.51 -10.58 -12.55
CA ARG A 363 8.38 -11.02 -13.38
C ARG A 363 8.36 -10.30 -14.73
N ASP A 364 8.59 -8.98 -14.72
CA ASP A 364 8.73 -8.19 -15.95
C ASP A 364 9.88 -8.67 -16.82
N LYS A 365 11.03 -8.96 -16.22
CA LYS A 365 12.20 -9.47 -16.93
C LYS A 365 11.95 -10.87 -17.54
N ILE A 366 11.24 -11.73 -16.84
CA ILE A 366 10.81 -13.04 -17.34
C ILE A 366 9.80 -12.87 -18.49
N MET A 367 8.83 -11.96 -18.35
CA MET A 367 7.85 -11.66 -19.39
C MET A 367 8.50 -11.05 -20.64
N GLU A 368 9.49 -10.19 -20.48
CA GLU A 368 10.29 -9.63 -21.58
C GLU A 368 11.10 -10.71 -22.29
N GLN A 369 11.71 -11.63 -21.54
CA GLN A 369 12.41 -12.79 -22.11
C GLN A 369 11.46 -13.73 -22.87
N PHE A 370 10.25 -13.97 -22.37
CA PHE A 370 9.23 -14.75 -23.08
C PHE A 370 8.73 -14.06 -24.35
N LYS A 371 8.51 -12.73 -24.32
CA LYS A 371 8.18 -11.97 -25.54
C LYS A 371 9.25 -12.06 -26.61
N ASN A 372 10.51 -11.96 -26.23
CA ASN A 372 11.65 -12.04 -27.16
C ASN A 372 11.93 -13.46 -27.66
N MET A 373 11.38 -14.51 -27.04
CA MET A 373 11.44 -15.90 -27.54
C MET A 373 10.26 -16.26 -28.45
N MET A 374 9.20 -15.43 -28.46
CA MET A 374 8.01 -15.66 -29.31
C MET A 374 7.96 -14.75 -30.55
N LEU A 375 8.95 -13.87 -30.72
CA LEU A 375 9.24 -13.10 -31.93
C LEU A 375 10.48 -13.69 -32.63
#